data_fdea70201a623fe4ee1ffa6b7cf4158e
#
_entry.id   fdea70201a623fe4ee1ffa6b7cf4158e
#
_cell.length_a   1.000
_cell.length_b   1.000
_cell.length_c   1.000
_cell.angle_alpha   90.00
_cell.angle_beta   90.00
_cell.angle_gamma   90.00
#
_symmetry.space_group_name_H-M   'P 1'
#
loop_
_entity.id
_entity.type
_entity.pdbx_description
1 polymer ?
#
loop_
_entity_poly.entity_id
_entity_poly.type
_entity_poly.pdbx_seq_one_letter_code
_entity_poly.pdbx_strand_id
1 'polypeptide(L)'
;MSLRTAVFVASILLSTLQFTTLQSSMRLATAEPVASAKVVLGQHDDRVTVTVDGEEFTSYRFTGHDKPILYPLRAPGGVPLTRSWPIEKGVAGEPEDHPHHESLWFTHGSVNGLDFWAPRAHGAGPDGPIPHVEHVSIDRCESGERAILETTSRWVDADSKPVLTEHRTTVFSADETARSIDVTLKLVADAGPVTFGDTKEGSFALRVRPQLQPKDSNGSQGASGKLVNSEGLVDAAAWGKRARWVDYSGTVDGKAYGIAMLDHPLNLRHPTWWHAREYGLSGANPFGIHDFAGAPEGAGNFTIPEGETLVLRYLVVFHAGDAEEAGIDRRWTMWTEEKSR
;
A
#
# COMPACT_ATOMS: atom_id res chain seq x y z
N MET A 1 49.06 -47.57 83.33
CA MET A 1 48.24 -46.59 82.67
C MET A 1 48.31 -46.84 81.14
N SER A 2 47.34 -47.56 80.63
CA SER A 2 47.33 -48.05 79.24
C SER A 2 46.14 -47.47 78.49
N LEU A 3 46.37 -46.72 77.50
CA LEU A 3 45.34 -46.23 76.60
C LEU A 3 45.14 -47.27 75.49
N ARG A 4 43.95 -47.79 75.40
CA ARG A 4 43.55 -48.64 74.25
C ARG A 4 42.89 -47.78 73.19
N THR A 5 43.49 -47.82 72.01
CA THR A 5 42.97 -47.19 70.80
C THR A 5 41.93 -48.13 70.18
N ALA A 6 40.69 -47.65 69.98
CA ALA A 6 39.66 -48.35 69.20
C ALA A 6 39.66 -47.85 67.73
N VAL A 7 39.83 -48.81 66.82
CA VAL A 7 39.75 -48.59 65.41
C VAL A 7 38.26 -48.80 64.96
N PHE A 8 37.63 -47.74 64.38
CA PHE A 8 36.34 -47.84 63.73
C PHE A 8 36.56 -48.02 62.23
N VAL A 9 36.09 -49.13 61.70
CA VAL A 9 36.03 -49.40 60.27
C VAL A 9 34.69 -48.87 59.75
N ALA A 10 34.73 -47.85 58.91
CA ALA A 10 33.52 -47.33 58.25
C ALA A 10 33.39 -47.99 56.86
N SER A 11 32.34 -48.78 56.68
CA SER A 11 31.96 -49.34 55.38
C SER A 11 31.27 -48.28 54.55
N ILE A 12 31.88 -47.91 53.38
CA ILE A 12 31.27 -47.01 52.41
C ILE A 12 30.44 -47.85 51.45
N LEU A 13 29.10 -47.69 51.51
CA LEU A 13 28.18 -48.20 50.52
C LEU A 13 28.15 -47.22 49.32
N LEU A 14 28.71 -47.65 48.16
CA LEU A 14 28.54 -46.95 46.89
C LEU A 14 27.14 -47.24 46.35
N SER A 15 26.24 -46.26 46.42
CA SER A 15 24.97 -46.27 45.66
C SER A 15 25.19 -45.67 44.26
N THR A 16 25.14 -46.51 43.23
CA THR A 16 25.17 -46.09 41.83
C THR A 16 23.83 -45.47 41.47
N LEU A 17 23.81 -44.12 41.33
CA LEU A 17 22.69 -43.41 40.76
C LEU A 17 22.72 -43.55 39.22
N GLN A 18 21.80 -44.31 38.65
CA GLN A 18 21.59 -44.35 37.19
C GLN A 18 20.84 -43.10 36.80
N PHE A 19 21.54 -42.16 36.14
CA PHE A 19 20.90 -41.02 35.41
C PHE A 19 20.29 -41.56 34.10
N THR A 20 18.98 -41.75 34.04
CA THR A 20 18.23 -41.90 32.79
C THR A 20 18.10 -40.55 32.18
N THR A 21 18.88 -40.26 31.16
CA THR A 21 18.72 -39.08 30.27
C THR A 21 17.49 -39.30 29.40
N LEU A 22 16.38 -38.62 29.75
CA LEU A 22 15.24 -38.46 28.84
C LEU A 22 15.67 -37.50 27.71
N GLN A 23 16.07 -38.04 26.57
CA GLN A 23 16.20 -37.24 25.32
C GLN A 23 14.79 -36.97 24.81
N SER A 24 14.24 -35.81 25.19
CA SER A 24 13.08 -35.24 24.55
C SER A 24 13.48 -34.75 23.16
N SER A 25 13.22 -35.56 22.14
CA SER A 25 13.34 -35.15 20.76
C SER A 25 12.23 -34.17 20.45
N MET A 26 12.51 -32.85 20.62
CA MET A 26 11.70 -31.80 20.00
C MET A 26 11.78 -32.00 18.48
N ARG A 27 10.76 -32.65 17.90
CA ARG A 27 10.51 -32.54 16.49
C ARG A 27 10.15 -31.08 16.21
N LEU A 28 11.04 -30.31 15.56
CA LEU A 28 10.63 -29.11 14.88
C LEU A 28 9.53 -29.57 13.88
N ALA A 29 8.31 -29.15 14.15
CA ALA A 29 7.25 -29.21 13.14
C ALA A 29 7.74 -28.35 11.98
N THR A 30 8.14 -28.97 10.90
CA THR A 30 8.28 -28.27 9.62
C THR A 30 6.90 -27.78 9.29
N ALA A 31 6.69 -26.44 9.38
CA ALA A 31 5.46 -25.84 8.88
C ALA A 31 5.33 -26.28 7.41
N GLU A 32 4.23 -26.94 7.09
CA GLU A 32 3.91 -27.21 5.69
C GLU A 32 3.90 -25.87 4.94
N PRO A 33 4.41 -25.83 3.70
CA PRO A 33 4.35 -24.61 2.92
C PRO A 33 2.87 -24.24 2.78
N VAL A 34 2.50 -23.08 3.28
CA VAL A 34 1.16 -22.51 3.09
C VAL A 34 0.92 -22.45 1.59
N ALA A 35 -0.14 -23.11 1.13
CA ALA A 35 -0.48 -23.11 -0.29
C ALA A 35 -0.66 -21.62 -0.72
N SER A 36 0.21 -21.16 -1.61
CA SER A 36 0.09 -19.82 -2.15
C SER A 36 -1.10 -19.76 -3.10
N ALA A 37 -1.90 -18.71 -2.98
CA ALA A 37 -3.07 -18.50 -3.80
C ALA A 37 -2.68 -18.27 -5.26
N LYS A 38 -3.47 -18.81 -6.21
CA LYS A 38 -3.26 -18.58 -7.62
C LYS A 38 -3.87 -17.26 -8.06
N VAL A 39 -3.04 -16.33 -8.52
CA VAL A 39 -3.48 -15.06 -9.10
C VAL A 39 -3.51 -15.17 -10.63
N VAL A 40 -4.66 -14.84 -11.23
CA VAL A 40 -4.85 -14.90 -12.68
C VAL A 40 -5.14 -13.52 -13.23
N LEU A 41 -4.40 -13.14 -14.27
CA LEU A 41 -4.59 -11.90 -15.03
C LEU A 41 -5.34 -12.22 -16.32
N GLY A 42 -6.43 -11.47 -16.60
CA GLY A 42 -7.21 -11.55 -17.83
C GLY A 42 -7.13 -10.22 -18.58
N GLN A 43 -6.46 -10.20 -19.73
CA GLN A 43 -6.32 -8.98 -20.55
C GLN A 43 -7.56 -8.77 -21.42
N HIS A 44 -8.07 -7.53 -21.44
CA HIS A 44 -9.18 -7.02 -22.24
C HIS A 44 -8.77 -5.72 -22.93
N ASP A 45 -9.60 -5.21 -23.84
CA ASP A 45 -9.29 -3.99 -24.61
C ASP A 45 -9.27 -2.71 -23.74
N ASP A 46 -9.99 -2.71 -22.61
CA ASP A 46 -10.18 -1.56 -21.73
C ASP A 46 -9.57 -1.72 -20.33
N ARG A 47 -9.16 -2.94 -19.98
CA ARG A 47 -8.66 -3.27 -18.63
C ARG A 47 -7.91 -4.60 -18.58
N VAL A 48 -7.22 -4.82 -17.46
CA VAL A 48 -6.74 -6.15 -17.05
C VAL A 48 -7.46 -6.55 -15.76
N THR A 49 -8.21 -7.65 -15.79
CA THR A 49 -8.84 -8.22 -14.59
C THR A 49 -7.85 -9.04 -13.79
N VAL A 50 -7.99 -9.02 -12.47
CA VAL A 50 -7.16 -9.76 -11.51
C VAL A 50 -8.07 -10.58 -10.61
N THR A 51 -7.90 -11.90 -10.62
CA THR A 51 -8.62 -12.82 -9.73
C THR A 51 -7.64 -13.59 -8.85
N VAL A 52 -8.08 -13.92 -7.64
CA VAL A 52 -7.35 -14.76 -6.67
C VAL A 52 -8.21 -16.00 -6.42
N ASP A 53 -7.72 -17.18 -6.77
CA ASP A 53 -8.44 -18.46 -6.68
C ASP A 53 -9.85 -18.41 -7.31
N GLY A 54 -9.98 -17.63 -8.40
CA GLY A 54 -11.23 -17.43 -9.14
C GLY A 54 -12.15 -16.32 -8.61
N GLU A 55 -11.87 -15.73 -7.44
CA GLU A 55 -12.58 -14.54 -6.95
C GLU A 55 -11.98 -13.25 -7.51
N GLU A 56 -12.81 -12.31 -7.91
CA GLU A 56 -12.35 -10.97 -8.31
C GLU A 56 -11.58 -10.30 -7.16
N PHE A 57 -10.38 -9.81 -7.48
CA PHE A 57 -9.59 -8.98 -6.59
C PHE A 57 -9.66 -7.51 -7.01
N THR A 58 -9.30 -7.24 -8.26
CA THR A 58 -9.30 -5.89 -8.82
C THR A 58 -9.30 -5.93 -10.36
N SER A 59 -9.39 -4.74 -10.97
CA SER A 59 -9.08 -4.56 -12.38
C SER A 59 -8.21 -3.31 -12.56
N TYR A 60 -7.13 -3.43 -13.32
CA TYR A 60 -6.38 -2.29 -13.82
C TYR A 60 -7.16 -1.70 -14.99
N ARG A 61 -7.77 -0.53 -14.80
CA ARG A 61 -8.60 0.18 -15.79
C ARG A 61 -7.80 1.33 -16.37
N PHE A 62 -7.73 1.40 -17.67
CA PHE A 62 -6.91 2.39 -18.38
C PHE A 62 -7.69 3.17 -19.45
N THR A 63 -9.00 2.94 -19.57
CA THR A 63 -9.90 3.73 -20.43
C THR A 63 -11.04 4.33 -19.62
N GLY A 64 -11.54 5.49 -20.05
CA GLY A 64 -12.66 6.18 -19.41
C GLY A 64 -12.31 6.94 -18.13
N HIS A 65 -11.03 7.11 -17.83
CA HIS A 65 -10.47 7.82 -16.69
C HIS A 65 -9.37 8.79 -17.13
N ASP A 66 -9.13 9.84 -16.35
CA ASP A 66 -8.05 10.81 -16.62
C ASP A 66 -6.65 10.23 -16.27
N LYS A 67 -6.60 9.01 -15.72
CA LYS A 67 -5.41 8.26 -15.30
C LYS A 67 -5.74 6.77 -15.18
N PRO A 68 -4.78 5.85 -15.32
CA PRO A 68 -5.01 4.46 -14.98
C PRO A 68 -5.28 4.27 -13.48
N ILE A 69 -6.26 3.42 -13.15
CA ILE A 69 -6.70 3.13 -11.78
C ILE A 69 -6.79 1.62 -11.52
N LEU A 70 -6.81 1.24 -10.24
CA LEU A 70 -7.19 -0.11 -9.80
C LEU A 70 -8.55 -0.05 -9.09
N TYR A 71 -9.57 -0.72 -9.66
CA TYR A 71 -10.93 -0.77 -9.11
C TYR A 71 -11.70 -2.00 -9.63
N PRO A 72 -12.59 -2.63 -8.82
CA PRO A 72 -12.70 -2.48 -7.36
C PRO A 72 -11.45 -3.01 -6.65
N LEU A 73 -11.33 -2.78 -5.35
CA LEU A 73 -10.28 -3.38 -4.53
C LEU A 73 -10.92 -4.17 -3.40
N ARG A 74 -10.72 -5.50 -3.40
CA ARG A 74 -11.43 -6.43 -2.54
C ARG A 74 -10.50 -7.17 -1.60
N ALA A 75 -10.86 -7.22 -0.32
CA ALA A 75 -10.23 -8.09 0.68
C ALA A 75 -10.52 -9.58 0.39
N PRO A 76 -9.85 -10.53 1.08
CA PRO A 76 -10.26 -11.92 1.10
C PRO A 76 -11.76 -12.07 1.42
N GLY A 77 -12.46 -12.93 0.67
CA GLY A 77 -13.91 -13.06 0.74
C GLY A 77 -14.69 -12.05 -0.11
N GLY A 78 -14.01 -11.34 -1.01
CA GLY A 78 -14.63 -10.52 -2.06
C GLY A 78 -15.20 -9.17 -1.60
N VAL A 79 -14.96 -8.75 -0.34
CA VAL A 79 -15.49 -7.50 0.22
C VAL A 79 -14.75 -6.29 -0.35
N PRO A 80 -15.45 -5.34 -1.05
CA PRO A 80 -14.82 -4.14 -1.55
C PRO A 80 -14.43 -3.20 -0.39
N LEU A 81 -13.21 -2.67 -0.39
CA LEU A 81 -12.70 -1.82 0.67
C LEU A 81 -12.44 -0.38 0.24
N THR A 82 -12.49 -0.08 -1.06
CA THR A 82 -12.42 1.29 -1.57
C THR A 82 -13.79 1.84 -1.92
N ARG A 83 -13.89 3.18 -1.91
CA ARG A 83 -15.11 3.89 -2.32
C ARG A 83 -15.41 3.65 -3.81
N SER A 84 -16.68 3.49 -4.15
CA SER A 84 -17.13 3.25 -5.52
C SER A 84 -17.24 4.54 -6.34
N TRP A 85 -17.66 5.67 -5.72
CA TRP A 85 -17.69 6.96 -6.37
C TRP A 85 -16.30 7.46 -6.80
N PRO A 86 -16.14 8.05 -8.00
CA PRO A 86 -17.15 8.41 -9.02
C PRO A 86 -17.39 7.32 -10.08
N ILE A 87 -16.72 6.16 -9.94
CA ILE A 87 -16.76 5.06 -10.92
C ILE A 87 -18.16 4.46 -10.98
N GLU A 88 -18.77 4.25 -9.81
CA GLU A 88 -20.17 3.89 -9.65
C GLU A 88 -20.88 4.99 -8.90
N LYS A 89 -22.11 5.32 -9.32
CA LYS A 89 -22.92 6.41 -8.76
C LYS A 89 -24.07 5.86 -7.92
N GLY A 90 -24.52 6.67 -6.93
CA GLY A 90 -25.70 6.36 -6.14
C GLY A 90 -25.52 5.21 -5.16
N VAL A 91 -24.29 4.87 -4.77
CA VAL A 91 -24.03 3.85 -3.75
C VAL A 91 -24.40 4.41 -2.38
N ALA A 92 -25.31 3.74 -1.70
CA ALA A 92 -25.86 4.20 -0.43
C ALA A 92 -24.76 4.40 0.63
N GLY A 93 -24.76 5.55 1.29
CA GLY A 93 -23.79 5.91 2.32
C GLY A 93 -22.46 6.40 1.81
N GLU A 94 -22.18 6.36 0.51
CA GLU A 94 -20.98 6.95 -0.07
C GLU A 94 -21.18 8.44 -0.40
N PRO A 95 -20.19 9.32 -0.05
CA PRO A 95 -20.26 10.73 -0.44
C PRO A 95 -19.88 10.88 -1.91
N GLU A 96 -20.59 11.73 -2.63
CA GLU A 96 -20.28 12.11 -4.02
C GLU A 96 -19.40 13.37 -4.06
N ASP A 97 -18.32 13.36 -3.26
CA ASP A 97 -17.32 14.40 -3.21
C ASP A 97 -16.03 13.99 -3.96
N HIS A 98 -15.13 14.93 -4.22
CA HIS A 98 -13.79 14.67 -4.78
C HIS A 98 -13.80 13.62 -5.92
N PRO A 99 -14.39 13.93 -7.08
CA PRO A 99 -14.51 12.97 -8.18
C PRO A 99 -13.15 12.50 -8.76
N HIS A 100 -12.07 13.19 -8.44
CA HIS A 100 -10.71 12.79 -8.79
C HIS A 100 -10.11 11.70 -7.88
N HIS A 101 -10.77 11.35 -6.76
CA HIS A 101 -10.34 10.24 -5.87
C HIS A 101 -10.92 8.91 -6.35
N GLU A 102 -10.28 8.27 -7.32
CA GLU A 102 -10.75 7.06 -7.99
C GLU A 102 -10.04 5.80 -7.48
N SER A 103 -10.52 5.24 -6.37
CA SER A 103 -10.07 3.98 -5.76
C SER A 103 -8.56 3.99 -5.40
N LEU A 104 -7.66 3.44 -6.24
CA LEU A 104 -6.19 3.48 -6.08
C LEU A 104 -5.55 4.00 -7.36
N TRP A 105 -4.74 5.06 -7.24
CA TRP A 105 -4.11 5.73 -8.37
C TRP A 105 -2.75 6.36 -8.02
N PHE A 106 -2.04 6.84 -9.04
CA PHE A 106 -0.84 7.66 -8.89
C PHE A 106 -0.93 8.88 -9.80
N THR A 107 -0.97 10.07 -9.21
CA THR A 107 -0.86 11.38 -9.88
C THR A 107 -0.35 12.44 -8.88
N HIS A 108 -0.04 13.65 -9.35
CA HIS A 108 0.43 14.74 -8.49
C HIS A 108 -0.13 16.10 -8.94
N GLY A 109 -0.43 16.97 -7.99
CA GLY A 109 -1.09 18.26 -8.23
C GLY A 109 -0.21 19.34 -8.86
N SER A 110 1.09 19.10 -9.00
CA SER A 110 2.00 20.02 -9.68
C SER A 110 3.16 19.25 -10.31
N VAL A 111 3.07 18.99 -11.61
CA VAL A 111 4.17 18.42 -12.40
C VAL A 111 4.49 19.40 -13.53
N ASN A 112 5.65 20.05 -13.46
CA ASN A 112 5.98 21.21 -14.30
C ASN A 112 4.90 22.32 -14.26
N GLY A 113 4.24 22.49 -13.08
CA GLY A 113 3.14 23.43 -12.89
C GLY A 113 1.77 22.96 -13.41
N LEU A 114 1.67 21.75 -13.96
CA LEU A 114 0.43 21.15 -14.44
C LEU A 114 -0.22 20.31 -13.33
N ASP A 115 -1.54 20.44 -13.17
CA ASP A 115 -2.31 19.66 -12.19
C ASP A 115 -2.80 18.34 -12.79
N PHE A 116 -2.19 17.21 -12.38
CA PHE A 116 -2.65 15.86 -12.72
C PHE A 116 -3.48 15.22 -11.62
N TRP A 117 -3.62 15.88 -10.45
CA TRP A 117 -4.40 15.34 -9.33
C TRP A 117 -5.89 15.63 -9.47
N ALA A 118 -6.25 16.90 -9.68
CA ALA A 118 -7.62 17.36 -9.80
C ALA A 118 -7.82 18.33 -10.97
N PRO A 119 -7.39 17.99 -12.20
CA PRO A 119 -7.29 18.95 -13.30
C PRO A 119 -8.63 19.57 -13.67
N ARG A 120 -9.75 18.85 -13.52
CA ARG A 120 -11.09 19.38 -13.81
C ARG A 120 -11.64 20.30 -12.70
N ALA A 121 -11.15 20.19 -11.48
CA ALA A 121 -11.58 21.04 -10.38
C ALA A 121 -10.94 22.43 -10.44
N HIS A 122 -9.76 22.56 -11.06
CA HIS A 122 -8.94 23.78 -11.01
C HIS A 122 -8.84 24.56 -12.31
N GLY A 123 -9.72 24.34 -13.31
CA GLY A 123 -9.78 25.30 -14.41
C GLY A 123 -10.25 24.84 -15.78
N ALA A 124 -10.31 23.55 -16.08
CA ALA A 124 -10.64 23.10 -17.44
C ALA A 124 -12.15 22.99 -17.74
N GLY A 125 -13.00 23.10 -16.71
CA GLY A 125 -14.42 22.75 -16.84
C GLY A 125 -14.64 21.26 -17.13
N PRO A 126 -15.92 20.81 -17.22
CA PRO A 126 -16.23 19.39 -17.33
C PRO A 126 -15.72 18.71 -18.60
N ASP A 127 -15.64 19.44 -19.72
CA ASP A 127 -15.35 18.89 -21.05
C ASP A 127 -14.10 19.49 -21.72
N GLY A 128 -13.37 20.38 -21.05
CA GLY A 128 -12.16 20.99 -21.60
C GLY A 128 -10.97 20.03 -21.62
N PRO A 129 -9.94 20.29 -22.47
CA PRO A 129 -8.70 19.52 -22.45
C PRO A 129 -7.96 19.72 -21.14
N ILE A 130 -7.40 18.63 -20.61
CA ILE A 130 -6.72 18.59 -19.31
C ILE A 130 -5.40 17.85 -19.41
N PRO A 131 -4.42 18.14 -18.53
CA PRO A 131 -3.31 17.23 -18.29
C PRO A 131 -3.87 15.88 -17.79
N HIS A 132 -3.35 14.78 -18.33
CA HIS A 132 -3.82 13.44 -17.96
C HIS A 132 -2.73 12.37 -18.17
N VAL A 133 -3.00 11.15 -17.74
CA VAL A 133 -2.08 10.02 -17.89
C VAL A 133 -2.66 9.01 -18.86
N GLU A 134 -2.07 8.90 -20.03
CA GLU A 134 -2.47 7.98 -21.09
C GLU A 134 -1.80 6.62 -20.90
N HIS A 135 -2.57 5.54 -20.95
CA HIS A 135 -2.03 4.19 -21.08
C HIS A 135 -1.50 3.98 -22.51
N VAL A 136 -0.26 3.51 -22.64
CA VAL A 136 0.39 3.27 -23.94
C VAL A 136 0.40 1.78 -24.29
N SER A 137 0.84 0.94 -23.35
CA SER A 137 1.00 -0.50 -23.61
C SER A 137 0.93 -1.34 -22.33
N ILE A 138 0.56 -2.61 -22.51
CA ILE A 138 0.79 -3.69 -21.56
C ILE A 138 2.05 -4.41 -22.04
N ASP A 139 3.14 -4.28 -21.28
CA ASP A 139 4.45 -4.79 -21.65
C ASP A 139 4.66 -6.24 -21.16
N ARG A 140 3.98 -6.61 -20.06
CA ARG A 140 3.98 -7.94 -19.49
C ARG A 140 2.66 -8.21 -18.75
N CYS A 141 2.09 -9.40 -18.93
CA CYS A 141 0.85 -9.83 -18.27
C CYS A 141 0.97 -11.33 -17.95
N GLU A 142 1.49 -11.65 -16.79
CA GLU A 142 1.79 -13.02 -16.37
C GLU A 142 1.05 -13.40 -15.09
N SER A 143 0.30 -14.50 -15.16
CA SER A 143 -0.40 -15.11 -14.01
C SER A 143 0.54 -15.99 -13.20
N GLY A 144 0.28 -16.18 -11.90
CA GLY A 144 1.09 -17.03 -11.01
C GLY A 144 0.75 -16.81 -9.55
N GLU A 145 1.54 -17.33 -8.63
CA GLU A 145 1.45 -17.02 -7.20
C GLU A 145 1.78 -15.53 -6.94
N ARG A 146 2.67 -14.99 -7.75
CA ARG A 146 3.01 -13.58 -7.88
C ARG A 146 2.75 -13.19 -9.33
N ALA A 147 1.54 -12.74 -9.62
CA ALA A 147 1.16 -12.31 -10.96
C ALA A 147 1.75 -10.93 -11.26
N ILE A 148 2.30 -10.76 -12.46
CA ILE A 148 3.05 -9.55 -12.84
C ILE A 148 2.34 -8.86 -13.99
N LEU A 149 2.04 -7.58 -13.80
CA LEU A 149 1.55 -6.66 -14.83
C LEU A 149 2.58 -5.52 -14.98
N GLU A 150 3.20 -5.42 -16.14
CA GLU A 150 4.04 -4.28 -16.51
C GLU A 150 3.33 -3.45 -17.56
N THR A 151 3.29 -2.14 -17.35
CA THR A 151 2.61 -1.20 -18.24
C THR A 151 3.45 0.04 -18.47
N THR A 152 3.31 0.62 -19.65
CA THR A 152 3.86 1.93 -20.00
C THR A 152 2.71 2.92 -20.14
N SER A 153 2.83 4.07 -19.50
CA SER A 153 1.92 5.21 -19.61
C SER A 153 2.69 6.49 -19.92
N ARG A 154 2.02 7.45 -20.50
CA ARG A 154 2.57 8.77 -20.79
C ARG A 154 1.77 9.84 -20.08
N TRP A 155 2.45 10.71 -19.36
CA TRP A 155 1.86 11.90 -18.78
C TRP A 155 1.91 12.98 -19.84
N VAL A 156 0.78 13.58 -20.15
CA VAL A 156 0.66 14.60 -21.22
C VAL A 156 -0.03 15.85 -20.70
N ASP A 157 0.31 16.99 -21.27
CA ASP A 157 -0.38 18.25 -21.02
C ASP A 157 -1.76 18.31 -21.72
N ALA A 158 -2.47 19.42 -21.59
CA ALA A 158 -3.78 19.64 -22.20
C ALA A 158 -3.76 19.63 -23.74
N ASP A 159 -2.60 19.85 -24.36
CA ASP A 159 -2.38 19.78 -25.80
C ASP A 159 -1.83 18.42 -26.26
N SER A 160 -1.85 17.40 -25.38
CA SER A 160 -1.29 16.05 -25.61
C SER A 160 0.23 16.04 -25.85
N LYS A 161 0.96 17.04 -25.36
CA LYS A 161 2.43 17.04 -25.42
C LYS A 161 2.98 16.20 -24.24
N PRO A 162 3.98 15.34 -24.52
CA PRO A 162 4.60 14.53 -23.47
C PRO A 162 5.26 15.38 -22.39
N VAL A 163 5.07 14.98 -21.13
CA VAL A 163 5.72 15.54 -19.94
C VAL A 163 6.72 14.54 -19.36
N LEU A 164 6.32 13.28 -19.20
CA LEU A 164 7.19 12.17 -18.79
C LEU A 164 6.60 10.83 -19.21
N THR A 165 7.43 9.80 -19.22
CA THR A 165 7.00 8.41 -19.38
C THR A 165 7.03 7.68 -18.03
N GLU A 166 5.95 6.96 -17.71
CA GLU A 166 5.85 6.09 -16.55
C GLU A 166 5.90 4.63 -16.98
N HIS A 167 6.88 3.87 -16.44
CA HIS A 167 6.86 2.40 -16.48
C HIS A 167 6.44 1.90 -15.10
N ARG A 168 5.35 1.14 -15.05
CA ARG A 168 4.80 0.59 -13.83
C ARG A 168 4.91 -0.91 -13.82
N THR A 169 5.53 -1.47 -12.77
CA THR A 169 5.46 -2.89 -12.47
C THR A 169 4.51 -3.07 -11.28
N THR A 170 3.45 -3.84 -11.47
CA THR A 170 2.48 -4.20 -10.43
C THR A 170 2.53 -5.70 -10.21
N VAL A 171 2.83 -6.13 -8.99
CA VAL A 171 2.83 -7.54 -8.60
C VAL A 171 1.65 -7.79 -7.67
N PHE A 172 0.75 -8.66 -8.09
CA PHE A 172 -0.38 -9.11 -7.30
C PHE A 172 -0.05 -10.43 -6.64
N SER A 173 -0.33 -10.55 -5.35
CA SER A 173 -0.16 -11.77 -4.58
C SER A 173 -1.22 -11.90 -3.49
N ALA A 174 -1.41 -13.10 -2.97
CA ALA A 174 -2.31 -13.33 -1.85
C ALA A 174 -1.79 -14.45 -0.96
N ASP A 175 -2.12 -14.36 0.33
CA ASP A 175 -2.01 -15.42 1.31
C ASP A 175 -3.40 -15.69 1.93
N GLU A 176 -3.48 -16.55 2.94
CA GLU A 176 -4.76 -16.91 3.60
C GLU A 176 -5.46 -15.73 4.27
N THR A 177 -4.73 -14.68 4.63
CA THR A 177 -5.21 -13.56 5.46
C THR A 177 -5.24 -12.23 4.74
N ALA A 178 -4.55 -12.11 3.60
CA ALA A 178 -4.40 -10.85 2.89
C ALA A 178 -4.23 -11.02 1.39
N ARG A 179 -4.61 -9.98 0.66
CA ARG A 179 -4.26 -9.74 -0.75
C ARG A 179 -3.32 -8.54 -0.82
N SER A 180 -2.33 -8.58 -1.70
CA SER A 180 -1.29 -7.55 -1.77
C SER A 180 -1.07 -7.05 -3.19
N ILE A 181 -0.78 -5.77 -3.32
CA ILE A 181 -0.40 -5.09 -4.56
C ILE A 181 0.93 -4.38 -4.32
N ASP A 182 2.01 -4.91 -4.88
CA ASP A 182 3.35 -4.31 -4.83
C ASP A 182 3.58 -3.51 -6.10
N VAL A 183 3.73 -2.20 -5.98
CA VAL A 183 3.84 -1.26 -7.10
C VAL A 183 5.24 -0.66 -7.13
N THR A 184 5.91 -0.77 -8.28
CA THR A 184 7.11 0.00 -8.60
C THR A 184 6.80 0.95 -9.75
N LEU A 185 6.97 2.24 -9.51
CA LEU A 185 6.80 3.33 -10.48
C LEU A 185 8.19 3.81 -10.89
N LYS A 186 8.48 3.78 -12.18
CA LYS A 186 9.70 4.32 -12.78
C LYS A 186 9.31 5.49 -13.67
N LEU A 187 9.58 6.71 -13.21
CA LEU A 187 9.23 7.97 -13.86
C LEU A 187 10.45 8.49 -14.61
N VAL A 188 10.36 8.53 -15.93
CA VAL A 188 11.48 8.92 -16.82
C VAL A 188 11.22 10.31 -17.39
N ALA A 189 12.17 11.22 -17.16
CA ALA A 189 12.12 12.58 -17.70
C ALA A 189 12.66 12.62 -19.15
N ASP A 190 11.96 11.97 -20.09
CA ASP A 190 12.38 11.76 -21.47
C ASP A 190 11.93 12.88 -22.45
N ALA A 191 11.12 13.82 -21.96
CA ALA A 191 10.63 14.97 -22.74
C ALA A 191 11.16 16.33 -22.22
N GLY A 192 12.24 16.31 -21.43
CA GLY A 192 12.83 17.44 -20.73
C GLY A 192 12.84 17.23 -19.20
N PRO A 193 13.41 18.17 -18.43
CA PRO A 193 13.42 18.03 -16.96
C PRO A 193 12.00 18.10 -16.39
N VAL A 194 11.73 17.29 -15.35
CA VAL A 194 10.41 17.18 -14.71
C VAL A 194 10.49 17.58 -13.26
N THR A 195 9.76 18.62 -12.88
CA THR A 195 9.65 19.09 -11.49
C THR A 195 8.33 18.68 -10.87
N PHE A 196 8.38 17.84 -9.84
CA PHE A 196 7.28 17.60 -8.92
C PHE A 196 7.26 18.73 -7.90
N GLY A 197 6.21 19.55 -7.92
CA GLY A 197 6.07 20.74 -7.09
C GLY A 197 5.59 20.42 -5.68
N ASP A 198 5.89 21.34 -4.75
CA ASP A 198 5.55 21.25 -3.33
C ASP A 198 4.04 21.49 -3.11
N THR A 199 3.28 20.43 -3.01
CA THR A 199 1.83 20.45 -2.70
C THR A 199 1.41 19.18 -1.99
N LYS A 200 0.41 19.29 -1.10
CA LYS A 200 -0.20 18.11 -0.45
C LYS A 200 -1.01 17.24 -1.40
N GLU A 201 -1.39 17.76 -2.56
CA GLU A 201 -2.23 17.07 -3.56
C GLU A 201 -1.40 16.04 -4.34
N GLY A 202 -1.23 14.86 -3.78
CA GLY A 202 -0.38 13.78 -4.31
C GLY A 202 -0.18 12.65 -3.31
N SER A 203 0.49 11.61 -3.67
CA SER A 203 0.86 11.21 -5.04
C SER A 203 0.36 9.79 -5.33
N PHE A 204 0.83 8.77 -4.58
CA PHE A 204 0.29 7.41 -4.62
C PHE A 204 -0.83 7.30 -3.60
N ALA A 205 -2.06 7.19 -4.06
CA ALA A 205 -3.20 7.41 -3.18
C ALA A 205 -4.35 6.43 -3.40
N LEU A 206 -5.14 6.24 -2.34
CA LEU A 206 -6.41 5.52 -2.39
C LEU A 206 -7.49 6.24 -1.58
N ARG A 207 -8.76 5.91 -1.88
CA ARG A 207 -9.92 6.37 -1.13
C ARG A 207 -10.65 5.17 -0.55
N VAL A 208 -10.64 5.01 0.77
CA VAL A 208 -11.35 3.91 1.45
C VAL A 208 -12.86 4.15 1.46
N ARG A 209 -13.62 3.07 1.57
CA ARG A 209 -15.07 3.10 1.76
C ARG A 209 -15.45 3.71 3.11
N PRO A 210 -16.69 4.23 3.29
CA PRO A 210 -17.12 4.90 4.52
C PRO A 210 -16.87 4.10 5.81
N GLN A 211 -17.11 2.79 5.82
CA GLN A 211 -16.98 1.95 7.02
C GLN A 211 -15.56 1.86 7.56
N LEU A 212 -14.53 2.13 6.73
CA LEU A 212 -13.13 2.19 7.18
C LEU A 212 -12.72 3.60 7.64
N GLN A 213 -13.60 4.60 7.51
CA GLN A 213 -13.32 5.97 7.95
C GLN A 213 -13.45 6.07 9.48
N PRO A 214 -12.60 6.87 10.15
CA PRO A 214 -12.72 7.14 11.60
C PRO A 214 -14.05 7.79 12.00
N LYS A 215 -14.62 8.58 11.12
CA LYS A 215 -15.90 9.28 11.36
C LYS A 215 -16.64 9.57 10.06
N ASP A 216 -17.94 9.74 10.15
CA ASP A 216 -18.75 10.25 9.05
C ASP A 216 -18.35 11.67 8.70
N SER A 217 -18.18 11.94 7.40
CA SER A 217 -17.77 13.23 6.87
C SER A 217 -18.24 13.39 5.43
N ASN A 218 -18.46 14.65 5.00
CA ASN A 218 -18.83 14.97 3.63
C ASN A 218 -20.05 14.19 3.09
N GLY A 219 -20.99 13.77 3.97
CA GLY A 219 -22.16 12.98 3.60
C GLY A 219 -21.94 11.46 3.61
N SER A 220 -20.74 10.96 3.99
CA SER A 220 -20.55 9.53 4.26
C SER A 220 -21.37 9.08 5.47
N GLN A 221 -21.75 7.81 5.50
CA GLN A 221 -22.49 7.18 6.59
C GLN A 221 -21.93 5.81 6.94
N GLY A 222 -21.98 5.48 8.22
CA GLY A 222 -21.58 4.18 8.73
C GLY A 222 -20.10 4.07 9.05
N ALA A 223 -19.41 5.20 9.28
CA ALA A 223 -18.04 5.17 9.76
C ALA A 223 -17.92 4.41 11.09
N SER A 224 -17.01 3.47 11.13
CA SER A 224 -16.71 2.66 12.32
C SER A 224 -15.21 2.34 12.40
N GLY A 225 -14.45 2.99 11.53
CA GLY A 225 -13.05 2.69 11.31
C GLY A 225 -12.10 3.47 12.20
N LYS A 226 -10.83 3.21 11.97
CA LYS A 226 -9.69 3.82 12.61
C LYS A 226 -8.58 4.01 11.58
N LEU A 227 -7.94 5.16 11.61
CA LEU A 227 -6.68 5.41 10.91
C LEU A 227 -5.54 5.30 11.92
N VAL A 228 -4.51 4.51 11.62
CA VAL A 228 -3.30 4.42 12.43
C VAL A 228 -2.05 4.40 11.54
N ASN A 229 -0.93 4.89 12.04
CA ASN A 229 0.34 4.81 11.33
C ASN A 229 1.42 4.07 12.15
N SER A 230 2.57 3.79 11.53
CA SER A 230 3.70 3.08 12.16
C SER A 230 4.28 3.75 13.41
N GLU A 231 3.96 5.01 13.65
CA GLU A 231 4.41 5.80 14.82
C GLU A 231 3.35 5.80 15.94
N GLY A 232 2.25 5.03 15.77
CA GLY A 232 1.16 4.95 16.73
C GLY A 232 0.23 6.16 16.75
N LEU A 233 0.34 7.06 15.77
CA LEU A 233 -0.56 8.22 15.64
C LEU A 233 -1.90 7.76 15.04
N VAL A 234 -2.98 8.29 15.60
CA VAL A 234 -4.35 7.85 15.32
C VAL A 234 -5.16 8.99 14.70
N ASP A 235 -5.97 8.67 13.71
CA ASP A 235 -6.96 9.53 13.06
C ASP A 235 -6.37 10.88 12.60
N ALA A 236 -6.95 12.01 13.01
CA ALA A 236 -6.49 13.32 12.63
C ALA A 236 -5.00 13.60 12.97
N ALA A 237 -4.44 12.92 13.97
CA ALA A 237 -3.04 13.09 14.35
C ALA A 237 -2.06 12.51 13.33
N ALA A 238 -2.50 11.60 12.46
CA ALA A 238 -1.68 10.98 11.41
C ALA A 238 -1.50 11.89 10.18
N TRP A 239 -2.37 12.90 10.00
CA TRP A 239 -2.28 13.80 8.85
C TRP A 239 -0.97 14.57 8.80
N GLY A 240 -0.33 14.58 7.64
CA GLY A 240 0.93 15.29 7.41
C GLY A 240 2.11 14.75 8.20
N LYS A 241 2.02 13.57 8.79
CA LYS A 241 3.12 12.96 9.54
C LYS A 241 3.89 11.96 8.69
N ARG A 242 5.17 11.84 8.99
CA ARG A 242 6.05 10.84 8.37
C ARG A 242 5.84 9.51 9.08
N ALA A 243 5.69 8.45 8.30
CA ALA A 243 5.55 7.09 8.82
C ALA A 243 5.94 6.07 7.74
N ARG A 244 6.33 4.86 8.15
CA ARG A 244 6.66 3.77 7.24
C ARG A 244 5.42 3.22 6.55
N TRP A 245 4.28 3.28 7.22
CA TRP A 245 2.98 2.85 6.69
C TRP A 245 1.84 3.58 7.39
N VAL A 246 0.68 3.58 6.74
CA VAL A 246 -0.63 3.95 7.32
C VAL A 246 -1.62 2.82 7.05
N ASP A 247 -2.58 2.64 7.96
CA ASP A 247 -3.65 1.65 7.88
C ASP A 247 -5.00 2.30 8.19
N TYR A 248 -6.01 1.92 7.39
CA TYR A 248 -7.41 2.18 7.68
C TYR A 248 -8.10 0.85 7.91
N SER A 249 -8.60 0.62 9.12
CA SER A 249 -9.34 -0.58 9.47
C SER A 249 -10.70 -0.26 10.09
N GLY A 250 -11.67 -1.14 9.90
CA GLY A 250 -13.04 -0.96 10.39
C GLY A 250 -13.92 -2.18 10.16
N THR A 251 -15.18 -2.08 10.55
CA THR A 251 -16.15 -3.18 10.45
C THR A 251 -16.99 -3.06 9.19
N VAL A 252 -16.97 -4.09 8.35
CA VAL A 252 -17.79 -4.22 7.15
C VAL A 252 -18.58 -5.52 7.25
N ASP A 253 -19.91 -5.43 7.20
CA ASP A 253 -20.82 -6.58 7.31
C ASP A 253 -20.53 -7.47 8.52
N GLY A 254 -20.21 -6.84 9.68
CA GLY A 254 -19.93 -7.51 10.94
C GLY A 254 -18.54 -8.14 11.07
N LYS A 255 -17.64 -7.95 10.09
CA LYS A 255 -16.27 -8.45 10.13
C LYS A 255 -15.27 -7.29 10.04
N ALA A 256 -14.13 -7.43 10.72
CA ALA A 256 -13.05 -6.46 10.65
C ALA A 256 -12.20 -6.64 9.40
N TYR A 257 -11.94 -5.54 8.69
CA TYR A 257 -11.07 -5.47 7.52
C TYR A 257 -10.23 -4.20 7.54
N GLY A 258 -9.11 -4.21 6.85
CA GLY A 258 -8.27 -3.02 6.69
C GLY A 258 -7.54 -2.95 5.35
N ILE A 259 -7.01 -1.75 5.09
CA ILE A 259 -6.10 -1.44 3.99
C ILE A 259 -4.89 -0.72 4.56
N ALA A 260 -3.73 -1.34 4.45
CA ALA A 260 -2.45 -0.70 4.75
C ALA A 260 -1.74 -0.26 3.48
N MET A 261 -1.16 0.94 3.49
CA MET A 261 -0.22 1.44 2.47
C MET A 261 1.16 1.59 3.09
N LEU A 262 2.17 1.01 2.46
CA LEU A 262 3.54 0.91 2.96
C LEU A 262 4.51 1.62 2.03
N ASP A 263 5.41 2.43 2.60
CA ASP A 263 6.45 3.18 1.92
C ASP A 263 7.80 2.44 1.99
N HIS A 264 8.49 2.32 0.85
CA HIS A 264 9.75 1.57 0.79
C HIS A 264 10.95 2.42 1.24
N PRO A 265 11.95 1.85 1.98
CA PRO A 265 13.13 2.60 2.45
C PRO A 265 13.97 3.26 1.36
N LEU A 266 13.90 2.77 0.12
CA LEU A 266 14.61 3.35 -1.02
C LEU A 266 13.84 4.48 -1.71
N ASN A 267 12.65 4.82 -1.26
CA ASN A 267 11.89 5.93 -1.81
C ASN A 267 12.52 7.27 -1.44
N LEU A 268 12.31 8.23 -2.34
CA LEU A 268 12.65 9.63 -2.07
C LEU A 268 12.06 10.07 -0.73
N ARG A 269 12.92 10.58 0.16
CA ARG A 269 12.53 11.13 1.47
C ARG A 269 11.78 10.13 2.36
N HIS A 270 12.13 8.85 2.30
CA HIS A 270 11.59 7.84 3.24
C HIS A 270 11.95 8.18 4.72
N PRO A 271 11.05 7.95 5.70
CA PRO A 271 9.63 7.68 5.55
C PRO A 271 8.90 8.88 4.95
N THR A 272 7.94 8.62 4.07
CA THR A 272 7.17 9.67 3.38
C THR A 272 6.23 10.42 4.32
N TRP A 273 5.75 11.60 3.90
CA TRP A 273 4.60 12.25 4.52
C TRP A 273 3.31 11.63 4.00
N TRP A 274 2.27 11.58 4.87
CA TRP A 274 1.00 11.00 4.53
C TRP A 274 -0.12 12.04 4.47
N HIS A 275 -0.72 12.20 3.30
CA HIS A 275 -1.99 12.89 3.16
C HIS A 275 -3.12 11.94 3.59
N ALA A 276 -3.12 11.57 4.88
CA ALA A 276 -4.07 10.63 5.47
C ALA A 276 -5.18 11.41 6.19
N ARG A 277 -6.42 11.25 5.73
CA ARG A 277 -7.57 12.05 6.18
C ARG A 277 -8.65 11.19 6.80
N GLU A 278 -9.32 11.68 7.83
CA GLU A 278 -10.43 11.00 8.48
C GLU A 278 -11.60 10.70 7.55
N TYR A 279 -11.73 11.41 6.44
CA TYR A 279 -12.71 11.12 5.39
C TYR A 279 -12.25 10.03 4.41
N GLY A 280 -11.17 9.32 4.71
CA GLY A 280 -10.75 8.10 4.02
C GLY A 280 -9.82 8.30 2.81
N LEU A 281 -9.24 9.49 2.59
CA LEU A 281 -8.12 9.67 1.66
C LEU A 281 -6.83 9.22 2.35
N SER A 282 -6.07 8.35 1.68
CA SER A 282 -4.70 7.98 2.03
C SER A 282 -3.79 8.25 0.85
N GLY A 283 -2.79 9.11 1.00
CA GLY A 283 -1.81 9.44 -0.03
C GLY A 283 -0.39 9.47 0.51
N ALA A 284 0.50 8.65 -0.04
CA ALA A 284 1.93 8.74 0.17
C ALA A 284 2.49 9.88 -0.69
N ASN A 285 3.04 10.91 -0.07
CA ASN A 285 3.47 12.11 -0.77
C ASN A 285 4.84 12.61 -0.28
N PRO A 286 5.92 12.35 -1.02
CA PRO A 286 7.26 12.82 -0.67
C PRO A 286 7.53 14.28 -1.05
N PHE A 287 6.58 14.99 -1.68
CA PHE A 287 6.79 16.32 -2.25
C PHE A 287 6.13 17.46 -1.44
N GLY A 288 5.05 17.21 -0.70
CA GLY A 288 4.24 18.25 -0.04
C GLY A 288 4.81 18.78 1.29
N ILE A 289 6.10 19.09 1.37
CA ILE A 289 6.78 19.46 2.63
C ILE A 289 6.24 20.77 3.21
N HIS A 290 5.92 21.74 2.36
CA HIS A 290 5.34 23.01 2.79
C HIS A 290 4.04 22.79 3.58
N ASP A 291 3.11 22.05 2.98
CA ASP A 291 1.80 21.77 3.58
C ASP A 291 1.90 20.90 4.85
N PHE A 292 2.76 19.87 4.83
CA PHE A 292 2.80 18.88 5.92
C PHE A 292 3.66 19.29 7.10
N ALA A 293 4.75 20.01 6.86
CA ALA A 293 5.74 20.37 7.87
C ALA A 293 5.82 21.89 8.14
N GLY A 294 5.05 22.71 7.42
CA GLY A 294 5.14 24.18 7.54
C GLY A 294 6.47 24.75 7.05
N ALA A 295 7.16 24.03 6.17
CA ALA A 295 8.41 24.49 5.57
C ALA A 295 8.14 25.65 4.60
N PRO A 296 9.15 26.43 4.18
CA PRO A 296 9.00 27.43 3.13
C PRO A 296 8.41 26.81 1.84
N GLU A 297 7.61 27.59 1.11
CA GLU A 297 7.06 27.18 -0.18
C GLU A 297 8.17 26.73 -1.14
N GLY A 298 7.95 25.63 -1.84
CA GLY A 298 8.93 25.04 -2.74
C GLY A 298 10.00 24.15 -2.08
N ALA A 299 10.05 24.04 -0.73
CA ALA A 299 10.99 23.16 -0.04
C ALA A 299 10.80 21.69 -0.41
N GLY A 300 9.60 21.32 -0.82
CA GLY A 300 9.22 19.98 -1.28
C GLY A 300 9.48 19.74 -2.76
N ASN A 301 9.80 20.75 -3.57
CA ASN A 301 10.08 20.56 -4.98
C ASN A 301 11.18 19.50 -5.21
N PHE A 302 10.98 18.70 -6.24
CA PHE A 302 11.97 17.72 -6.68
C PHE A 302 12.01 17.68 -8.20
N THR A 303 13.17 17.94 -8.79
CA THR A 303 13.35 17.90 -10.23
C THR A 303 14.11 16.65 -10.65
N ILE A 304 13.53 15.89 -11.57
CA ILE A 304 14.18 14.82 -12.31
C ILE A 304 14.88 15.49 -13.51
N PRO A 305 16.20 15.47 -13.61
CA PRO A 305 16.90 15.99 -14.80
C PRO A 305 16.48 15.25 -16.08
N GLU A 306 16.58 15.90 -17.22
CA GLU A 306 16.33 15.27 -18.52
C GLU A 306 17.17 14.01 -18.71
N GLY A 307 16.53 12.92 -19.13
CA GLY A 307 17.14 11.59 -19.30
C GLY A 307 17.27 10.79 -18.01
N GLU A 308 17.02 11.38 -16.85
CA GLU A 308 17.10 10.73 -15.53
C GLU A 308 15.76 10.08 -15.13
N THR A 309 15.80 9.32 -14.06
CA THR A 309 14.65 8.52 -13.59
C THR A 309 14.46 8.65 -12.08
N LEU A 310 13.22 8.87 -11.65
CA LEU A 310 12.79 8.66 -10.27
C LEU A 310 12.09 7.32 -10.14
N VAL A 311 12.48 6.53 -9.13
CA VAL A 311 11.82 5.26 -8.80
C VAL A 311 11.13 5.38 -7.44
N LEU A 312 9.82 5.05 -7.40
CA LEU A 312 9.03 4.97 -6.18
C LEU A 312 8.44 3.56 -6.04
N ARG A 313 8.38 3.05 -4.81
CA ARG A 313 7.90 1.70 -4.50
C ARG A 313 6.92 1.74 -3.34
N TYR A 314 5.77 1.08 -3.51
CA TYR A 314 4.72 1.01 -2.50
C TYR A 314 4.14 -0.39 -2.43
N LEU A 315 3.75 -0.81 -1.23
CA LEU A 315 2.97 -2.03 -1.04
C LEU A 315 1.60 -1.65 -0.46
N VAL A 316 0.54 -2.18 -1.04
CA VAL A 316 -0.83 -2.05 -0.50
C VAL A 316 -1.30 -3.43 -0.06
N VAL A 317 -1.75 -3.55 1.17
CA VAL A 317 -2.21 -4.80 1.78
C VAL A 317 -3.68 -4.69 2.16
N PHE A 318 -4.50 -5.58 1.63
CA PHE A 318 -5.94 -5.70 1.93
C PHE A 318 -6.10 -6.91 2.86
N HIS A 319 -6.51 -6.69 4.09
CA HIS A 319 -6.42 -7.71 5.15
C HIS A 319 -7.70 -7.84 5.99
N ALA A 320 -7.84 -8.97 6.65
CA ALA A 320 -8.77 -9.15 7.76
C ALA A 320 -8.17 -8.56 9.04
N GLY A 321 -9.04 -8.15 9.97
CA GLY A 321 -8.63 -7.56 11.23
C GLY A 321 -8.11 -6.12 11.11
N ASP A 322 -7.41 -5.64 12.14
CA ASP A 322 -6.71 -4.37 12.17
C ASP A 322 -5.22 -4.51 11.82
N ALA A 323 -4.45 -3.41 11.87
CA ALA A 323 -3.03 -3.37 11.52
C ALA A 323 -2.16 -4.30 12.38
N GLU A 324 -2.48 -4.46 13.66
CA GLU A 324 -1.75 -5.31 14.60
C GLU A 324 -2.05 -6.79 14.32
N GLU A 325 -3.33 -7.15 14.20
CA GLU A 325 -3.80 -8.50 13.87
C GLU A 325 -3.26 -8.97 12.51
N ALA A 326 -3.23 -8.06 11.52
CA ALA A 326 -2.67 -8.32 10.20
C ALA A 326 -1.12 -8.33 10.15
N GLY A 327 -0.47 -7.91 11.23
CA GLY A 327 1.00 -7.89 11.35
C GLY A 327 1.66 -6.96 10.35
N ILE A 328 1.12 -5.74 10.13
CA ILE A 328 1.58 -4.81 9.09
C ILE A 328 3.06 -4.45 9.24
N ASP A 329 3.57 -4.23 10.46
CA ASP A 329 5.00 -4.01 10.69
C ASP A 329 5.88 -5.17 10.22
N ARG A 330 5.46 -6.41 10.48
CA ARG A 330 6.17 -7.60 10.01
C ARG A 330 6.13 -7.71 8.49
N ARG A 331 4.98 -7.42 7.86
CA ARG A 331 4.85 -7.42 6.39
C ARG A 331 5.75 -6.36 5.76
N TRP A 332 5.85 -5.17 6.35
CA TRP A 332 6.78 -4.13 5.92
C TRP A 332 8.23 -4.62 5.97
N THR A 333 8.65 -5.22 7.08
CA THR A 333 10.02 -5.75 7.26
C THR A 333 10.34 -6.82 6.20
N MET A 334 9.45 -7.81 6.03
CA MET A 334 9.65 -8.88 5.05
C MET A 334 9.74 -8.35 3.62
N TRP A 335 8.85 -7.43 3.24
CA TRP A 335 8.84 -6.83 1.90
C TRP A 335 10.11 -6.04 1.59
N THR A 336 10.63 -5.28 2.56
CA THR A 336 11.82 -4.46 2.37
C THR A 336 13.09 -5.28 2.32
N GLU A 337 13.18 -6.40 3.05
CA GLU A 337 14.31 -7.34 3.01
C GLU A 337 14.35 -8.13 1.69
N GLU A 338 13.20 -8.55 1.15
CA GLU A 338 13.11 -9.27 -0.13
C GLU A 338 13.65 -8.43 -1.30
N LYS A 339 13.34 -7.14 -1.34
CA LYS A 339 13.79 -6.22 -2.41
C LYS A 339 15.22 -5.74 -2.28
N SER A 340 15.86 -5.99 -1.15
CA SER A 340 17.27 -5.66 -0.93
C SER A 340 18.25 -6.74 -1.42
N ARG A 341 17.74 -7.88 -1.87
CA ARG A 341 18.47 -9.00 -2.47
C ARG A 341 18.34 -9.00 -3.98
#